data_2f0f213444109ab4e026e34fb6d1486e
#
_entry.id   2f0f213444109ab4e026e34fb6d1486e
#
_cell.length_a   1.000
_cell.length_b   1.000
_cell.length_c   1.000
_cell.angle_alpha   90.00
_cell.angle_beta   90.00
_cell.angle_gamma   90.00
#
_symmetry.space_group_name_H-M   'P 1'
#
loop_
_entity.id
_entity.type
_entity.pdbx_description
1 polymer ?
#
loop_
_entity_poly.entity_id
_entity_poly.type
_entity_poly.pdbx_seq_one_letter_code
_entity_poly.pdbx_strand_id
1 'polypeptide(L)'
;MKFIGHLDMMRYFQKAVRRAKIDIRYSEGYSPHQIMSFAAPLGVGITSDGEYFDIEVNESMTSKEAVAALNETMVDGVEVTSYVKLPDKAKTAMSIVAAADYRLSYKEGYESPFSTEEWKRIVKERFLDSPQFTIIKKTKKK
;
A
#
# COMPACT_ATOMS: atom_id res chain seq x y z
N MET A 1 1.01 -12.12 -2.53
CA MET A 1 0.75 -11.48 -3.86
C MET A 1 1.88 -10.55 -4.32
N LYS A 2 3.13 -11.00 -4.28
CA LYS A 2 4.34 -10.18 -4.50
C LYS A 2 4.50 -9.60 -5.91
N PHE A 3 3.95 -10.25 -6.94
CA PHE A 3 4.19 -9.88 -8.35
C PHE A 3 2.93 -9.38 -9.07
N ILE A 4 2.07 -8.67 -8.35
CA ILE A 4 0.83 -8.13 -8.88
C ILE A 4 0.98 -6.61 -9.00
N GLY A 5 0.53 -6.06 -10.13
CA GLY A 5 0.56 -4.62 -10.37
C GLY A 5 -0.53 -3.88 -9.60
N HIS A 6 -0.31 -2.58 -9.37
CA HIS A 6 -1.25 -1.74 -8.62
C HIS A 6 -2.69 -1.76 -9.18
N LEU A 7 -2.85 -1.70 -10.50
CA LEU A 7 -4.18 -1.73 -11.13
C LEU A 7 -4.92 -3.05 -10.87
N ASP A 8 -4.20 -4.16 -10.80
CA ASP A 8 -4.81 -5.47 -10.51
C ASP A 8 -5.13 -5.58 -9.02
N MET A 9 -4.31 -4.99 -8.14
CA MET A 9 -4.64 -4.85 -6.72
C MET A 9 -5.89 -4.01 -6.51
N MET A 10 -6.03 -2.88 -7.19
CA MET A 10 -7.27 -2.10 -7.16
C MET A 10 -8.48 -2.94 -7.56
N ARG A 11 -8.40 -3.64 -8.69
CA ARG A 11 -9.49 -4.52 -9.16
C ARG A 11 -9.80 -5.65 -8.19
N TYR A 12 -8.78 -6.19 -7.55
CA TYR A 12 -8.92 -7.20 -6.52
C TYR A 12 -9.72 -6.68 -5.33
N PHE A 13 -9.35 -5.52 -4.77
CA PHE A 13 -10.06 -4.91 -3.64
C PHE A 13 -11.47 -4.46 -4.03
N GLN A 14 -11.69 -3.93 -5.23
CA GLN A 14 -13.02 -3.61 -5.72
C GLN A 14 -13.97 -4.83 -5.74
N LYS A 15 -13.44 -6.00 -6.11
CA LYS A 15 -14.19 -7.25 -6.07
C LYS A 15 -14.39 -7.77 -4.64
N ALA A 16 -13.37 -7.64 -3.79
CA ALA A 16 -13.41 -8.06 -2.40
C ALA A 16 -14.46 -7.27 -1.60
N VAL A 17 -14.46 -5.94 -1.71
CA VAL A 17 -15.44 -5.05 -1.08
C VAL A 17 -16.89 -5.41 -1.48
N ARG A 18 -17.13 -5.72 -2.76
CA ARG A 18 -18.45 -6.18 -3.22
C ARG A 18 -18.85 -7.54 -2.65
N ARG A 19 -17.92 -8.50 -2.60
CA ARG A 19 -18.17 -9.82 -2.02
C ARG A 19 -18.43 -9.75 -0.51
N ALA A 20 -17.72 -8.87 0.18
CA ALA A 20 -17.92 -8.57 1.59
C ALA A 20 -19.24 -7.79 1.86
N LYS A 21 -20.00 -7.44 0.81
CA LYS A 21 -21.25 -6.68 0.90
C LYS A 21 -21.11 -5.35 1.65
N ILE A 22 -19.96 -4.71 1.55
CA ILE A 22 -19.76 -3.35 2.05
C ILE A 22 -20.50 -2.40 1.10
N ASP A 23 -21.33 -1.53 1.67
CA ASP A 23 -22.11 -0.54 0.91
C ASP A 23 -21.23 0.63 0.47
N ILE A 24 -20.30 0.33 -0.45
CA ILE A 24 -19.36 1.31 -0.99
C ILE A 24 -20.07 2.29 -1.91
N ARG A 25 -19.77 3.58 -1.75
CA ARG A 25 -20.28 4.64 -2.59
C ARG A 25 -19.59 4.63 -3.96
N TYR A 26 -20.38 4.98 -4.97
CA TYR A 26 -19.91 5.13 -6.35
C TYR A 26 -19.84 6.60 -6.73
N SER A 27 -18.92 6.92 -7.62
CA SER A 27 -18.83 8.24 -8.23
C SER A 27 -20.04 8.53 -9.09
N GLU A 28 -20.35 9.81 -9.25
CA GLU A 28 -21.42 10.27 -10.14
C GLU A 28 -20.92 10.32 -11.60
N GLY A 29 -21.87 10.36 -12.56
CA GLY A 29 -21.57 10.53 -13.97
C GLY A 29 -21.81 9.28 -14.82
N TYR A 30 -21.30 9.29 -16.06
CA TYR A 30 -21.57 8.24 -17.07
C TYR A 30 -20.85 6.91 -16.83
N SER A 31 -19.79 6.90 -16.02
CA SER A 31 -19.02 5.69 -15.72
C SER A 31 -18.77 5.58 -14.23
N PRO A 32 -19.80 5.22 -13.43
CA PRO A 32 -19.66 5.12 -11.98
C PRO A 32 -18.62 4.09 -11.59
N HIS A 33 -17.75 4.47 -10.68
CA HIS A 33 -16.73 3.59 -10.09
C HIS A 33 -16.74 3.72 -8.58
N GLN A 34 -16.33 2.67 -7.89
CA GLN A 34 -16.20 2.68 -6.43
C GLN A 34 -15.25 3.77 -6.00
N ILE A 35 -15.66 4.59 -5.03
CA ILE A 35 -14.80 5.62 -4.45
C ILE A 35 -13.82 4.95 -3.51
N MET A 36 -12.59 4.75 -3.98
CA MET A 36 -11.51 4.05 -3.29
C MET A 36 -10.17 4.70 -3.63
N SER A 37 -9.33 4.94 -2.64
CA SER A 37 -8.02 5.58 -2.78
C SER A 37 -6.97 4.86 -1.94
N PHE A 38 -5.88 4.43 -2.55
CA PHE A 38 -4.74 3.84 -1.85
C PHE A 38 -3.76 4.92 -1.41
N ALA A 39 -3.24 4.81 -0.21
CA ALA A 39 -2.29 5.77 0.37
C ALA A 39 -0.97 5.81 -0.42
N ALA A 40 -0.38 4.65 -0.67
CA ALA A 40 0.82 4.50 -1.48
C ALA A 40 0.70 3.23 -2.33
N PRO A 41 0.70 3.33 -3.66
CA PRO A 41 0.67 2.15 -4.53
C PRO A 41 1.90 1.28 -4.32
N LEU A 42 1.71 0.04 -3.89
CA LEU A 42 2.80 -0.91 -3.70
C LEU A 42 3.40 -1.32 -5.04
N GLY A 43 4.73 -1.21 -5.17
CA GLY A 43 5.44 -1.60 -6.38
C GLY A 43 5.46 -3.12 -6.57
N VAL A 44 5.51 -3.57 -7.82
CA VAL A 44 5.64 -4.99 -8.16
C VAL A 44 6.95 -5.56 -7.57
N GLY A 45 6.86 -6.69 -6.91
CA GLY A 45 8.00 -7.36 -6.27
C GLY A 45 8.27 -6.92 -4.84
N ILE A 46 7.50 -5.97 -4.29
CA ILE A 46 7.58 -5.50 -2.91
C ILE A 46 6.47 -6.17 -2.08
N THR A 47 6.78 -6.54 -0.86
CA THR A 47 5.82 -6.93 0.17
C THR A 47 5.72 -5.83 1.21
N SER A 48 4.57 -5.69 1.86
CA SER A 48 4.34 -4.68 2.89
C SER A 48 3.61 -5.30 4.06
N ASP A 49 3.95 -4.86 5.26
CA ASP A 49 3.30 -5.26 6.51
C ASP A 49 2.21 -4.25 6.94
N GLY A 50 2.01 -3.18 6.17
CA GLY A 50 0.98 -2.19 6.48
C GLY A 50 0.74 -1.23 5.32
N GLU A 51 -0.38 -1.43 4.66
CA GLU A 51 -0.89 -0.55 3.61
C GLU A 51 -2.21 0.06 4.05
N TYR A 52 -2.49 1.25 3.57
CA TYR A 52 -3.74 1.96 3.86
C TYR A 52 -4.48 2.28 2.58
N PHE A 53 -5.78 2.14 2.63
CA PHE A 53 -6.65 2.68 1.59
C PHE A 53 -7.95 3.19 2.20
N ASP A 54 -8.46 4.26 1.65
CA ASP A 54 -9.73 4.85 2.04
C ASP A 54 -10.82 4.36 1.09
N ILE A 55 -12.01 4.13 1.65
CA ILE A 55 -13.23 3.91 0.88
C ILE A 55 -14.31 4.85 1.39
N GLU A 56 -15.18 5.28 0.52
CA GLU A 56 -16.40 5.99 0.89
C GLU A 56 -17.57 5.02 0.92
N VAL A 57 -18.33 5.00 2.01
CA VAL A 57 -19.48 4.10 2.17
C VAL A 57 -20.74 4.92 2.44
N ASN A 58 -21.91 4.42 1.97
CA ASN A 58 -23.20 5.03 2.27
C ASN A 58 -23.63 4.66 3.69
N GLU A 59 -23.65 3.34 3.98
CA GLU A 59 -23.90 2.82 5.31
C GLU A 59 -22.69 1.99 5.77
N SER A 60 -22.32 2.15 7.03
CA SER A 60 -21.17 1.42 7.60
C SER A 60 -21.64 0.37 8.58
N MET A 61 -21.19 -0.86 8.40
CA MET A 61 -21.20 -1.88 9.44
C MET A 61 -20.18 -1.55 10.53
N THR A 62 -20.20 -2.27 11.63
CA THR A 62 -19.19 -2.08 12.68
C THR A 62 -17.79 -2.44 12.15
N SER A 63 -16.76 -1.83 12.73
CA SER A 63 -15.37 -2.11 12.35
C SER A 63 -15.03 -3.61 12.42
N LYS A 64 -15.53 -4.31 13.44
CA LYS A 64 -15.31 -5.74 13.61
C LYS A 64 -15.98 -6.58 12.52
N GLU A 65 -17.22 -6.26 12.19
CA GLU A 65 -17.95 -6.95 11.11
C GLU A 65 -17.30 -6.68 9.76
N ALA A 66 -16.87 -5.45 9.49
CA ALA A 66 -16.20 -5.09 8.24
C ALA A 66 -14.87 -5.84 8.06
N VAL A 67 -14.05 -5.92 9.11
CA VAL A 67 -12.80 -6.68 9.08
C VAL A 67 -13.07 -8.16 8.83
N ALA A 68 -14.02 -8.76 9.53
CA ALA A 68 -14.39 -10.17 9.34
C ALA A 68 -14.89 -10.44 7.91
N ALA A 69 -15.85 -9.64 7.43
CA ALA A 69 -16.42 -9.79 6.09
C ALA A 69 -15.38 -9.59 4.98
N LEU A 70 -14.45 -8.66 5.13
CA LEU A 70 -13.36 -8.48 4.17
C LEU A 70 -12.41 -9.67 4.18
N ASN A 71 -11.98 -10.14 5.35
CA ASN A 71 -11.04 -11.26 5.46
C ASN A 71 -11.60 -12.57 4.92
N GLU A 72 -12.91 -12.82 5.00
CA GLU A 72 -13.57 -13.95 4.34
C GLU A 72 -13.42 -13.91 2.80
N THR A 73 -13.17 -12.76 2.22
CA THR A 73 -13.00 -12.59 0.77
C THR A 73 -11.54 -12.50 0.33
N MET A 74 -10.60 -12.45 1.27
CA MET A 74 -9.18 -12.33 0.96
C MET A 74 -8.58 -13.67 0.56
N VAL A 75 -7.49 -13.58 -0.21
CA VAL A 75 -6.64 -14.73 -0.54
C VAL A 75 -5.46 -14.78 0.42
N ASP A 76 -4.81 -15.93 0.51
CA ASP A 76 -3.61 -16.11 1.32
C ASP A 76 -2.56 -15.03 1.03
N GLY A 77 -2.01 -14.46 2.11
CA GLY A 77 -1.02 -13.38 2.05
C GLY A 77 -1.60 -11.98 1.89
N VAL A 78 -2.91 -11.82 2.05
CA VAL A 78 -3.57 -10.51 2.21
C VAL A 78 -4.51 -10.57 3.40
N GLU A 79 -4.32 -9.66 4.34
CA GLU A 79 -5.12 -9.56 5.55
C GLU A 79 -5.54 -8.11 5.79
N VAL A 80 -6.79 -7.90 6.14
CA VAL A 80 -7.30 -6.61 6.63
C VAL A 80 -7.18 -6.61 8.15
N THR A 81 -6.29 -5.80 8.66
CA THR A 81 -5.99 -5.74 10.10
C THR A 81 -6.91 -4.78 10.86
N SER A 82 -7.42 -3.75 10.19
CA SER A 82 -8.31 -2.78 10.81
C SER A 82 -9.23 -2.12 9.79
N TYR A 83 -10.38 -1.68 10.27
CA TYR A 83 -11.35 -0.85 9.55
C TYR A 83 -11.81 0.26 10.51
N VAL A 84 -11.56 1.50 10.15
CA VAL A 84 -11.78 2.64 11.05
C VAL A 84 -12.60 3.71 10.34
N LYS A 85 -13.66 4.19 11.00
CA LYS A 85 -14.40 5.34 10.53
C LYS A 85 -13.56 6.60 10.75
N LEU A 86 -13.34 7.34 9.69
CA LEU A 86 -12.65 8.63 9.75
C LEU A 86 -13.62 9.76 10.13
N PRO A 87 -13.13 10.83 10.76
CA PRO A 87 -13.90 12.06 10.97
C PRO A 87 -14.39 12.66 9.65
N ASP A 88 -15.52 13.35 9.71
CA ASP A 88 -16.01 14.11 8.55
C ASP A 88 -14.93 15.10 8.08
N LYS A 89 -14.72 15.16 6.76
CA LYS A 89 -13.67 15.98 6.12
C LYS A 89 -12.23 15.59 6.49
N ALA A 90 -12.00 14.35 6.90
CA ALA A 90 -10.65 13.83 7.05
C ALA A 90 -9.87 13.94 5.73
N LYS A 91 -8.58 14.21 5.83
CA LYS A 91 -7.69 14.13 4.68
C LYS A 91 -7.56 12.67 4.24
N THR A 92 -7.40 12.43 2.95
CA THR A 92 -7.18 11.09 2.42
C THR A 92 -5.85 10.51 2.92
N ALA A 93 -5.78 9.19 3.10
CA ALA A 93 -4.56 8.50 3.50
C ALA A 93 -3.38 8.86 2.57
N MET A 94 -3.60 8.95 1.25
CA MET A 94 -2.60 9.38 0.28
C MET A 94 -2.02 10.78 0.59
N SER A 95 -2.83 11.70 1.12
CA SER A 95 -2.39 13.08 1.39
C SER A 95 -1.64 13.25 2.72
N ILE A 96 -1.71 12.26 3.61
CA ILE A 96 -1.09 12.32 4.94
C ILE A 96 0.12 11.40 5.11
N VAL A 97 0.43 10.55 4.13
CA VAL A 97 1.65 9.74 4.16
C VAL A 97 2.86 10.68 4.18
N ALA A 98 3.62 10.61 5.26
CA ALA A 98 4.80 11.45 5.46
C ALA A 98 6.11 10.69 5.27
N ALA A 99 6.13 9.39 5.57
CA ALA A 99 7.31 8.55 5.48
C ALA A 99 6.92 7.08 5.26
N ALA A 100 7.88 6.29 4.81
CA ALA A 100 7.80 4.85 4.73
C ALA A 100 9.14 4.22 5.10
N ASP A 101 9.10 3.17 5.90
CA ASP A 101 10.28 2.39 6.26
C ASP A 101 10.43 1.22 5.29
N TYR A 102 11.66 1.00 4.84
CA TYR A 102 11.98 -0.09 3.92
C TYR A 102 13.00 -1.03 4.53
N ARG A 103 12.69 -2.33 4.47
CA ARG A 103 13.66 -3.39 4.76
C ARG A 103 14.16 -3.96 3.43
N LEU A 104 15.47 -3.90 3.23
CA LEU A 104 16.14 -4.48 2.08
C LEU A 104 16.83 -5.77 2.49
N SER A 105 16.65 -6.82 1.71
CA SER A 105 17.34 -8.10 1.91
C SER A 105 17.75 -8.68 0.56
N TYR A 106 18.81 -9.48 0.57
CA TYR A 106 19.15 -10.29 -0.60
C TYR A 106 18.09 -11.35 -0.82
N LYS A 107 17.83 -11.66 -2.08
CA LYS A 107 16.95 -12.79 -2.43
C LYS A 107 17.61 -14.09 -2.01
N GLU A 108 16.79 -15.08 -1.74
CA GLU A 108 17.25 -16.45 -1.50
C GLU A 108 18.16 -16.91 -2.66
N GLY A 109 19.29 -17.52 -2.33
CA GLY A 109 20.31 -17.93 -3.30
C GLY A 109 21.30 -16.85 -3.73
N TYR A 110 21.17 -15.60 -3.21
CA TYR A 110 22.14 -14.53 -3.44
C TYR A 110 22.84 -14.16 -2.14
N GLU A 111 24.16 -14.18 -2.15
CA GLU A 111 24.98 -13.75 -1.03
C GLU A 111 25.30 -12.25 -1.11
N SER A 112 25.43 -11.62 0.03
CA SER A 112 25.89 -10.23 0.10
C SER A 112 27.37 -10.15 -0.31
N PRO A 113 27.75 -9.23 -1.23
CA PRO A 113 29.17 -8.99 -1.54
C PRO A 113 29.92 -8.30 -0.40
N PHE A 114 29.20 -7.82 0.61
CA PHE A 114 29.75 -7.13 1.76
C PHE A 114 29.27 -7.76 3.06
N SER A 115 30.13 -7.72 4.07
CA SER A 115 29.75 -8.04 5.45
C SER A 115 28.75 -7.03 6.01
N THR A 116 28.05 -7.38 7.09
CA THR A 116 27.14 -6.46 7.78
C THR A 116 27.84 -5.18 8.23
N GLU A 117 29.08 -5.29 8.70
CA GLU A 117 29.84 -4.13 9.16
C GLU A 117 30.26 -3.21 8.00
N GLU A 118 30.63 -3.78 6.86
CA GLU A 118 30.90 -3.01 5.65
C GLU A 118 29.65 -2.31 5.14
N TRP A 119 28.48 -2.97 5.15
CA TRP A 119 27.21 -2.33 4.82
C TRP A 119 26.89 -1.16 5.72
N LYS A 120 27.01 -1.33 7.04
CA LYS A 120 26.80 -0.24 7.99
C LYS A 120 27.73 0.95 7.71
N ARG A 121 29.01 0.69 7.44
CA ARG A 121 29.97 1.72 7.07
C ARG A 121 29.57 2.45 5.78
N ILE A 122 29.26 1.72 4.72
CA ILE A 122 28.83 2.30 3.42
C ILE A 122 27.59 3.17 3.59
N VAL A 123 26.57 2.67 4.30
CA VAL A 123 25.34 3.44 4.54
C VAL A 123 25.64 4.70 5.34
N LYS A 124 26.45 4.59 6.39
CA LYS A 124 26.83 5.74 7.19
C LYS A 124 27.54 6.79 6.35
N GLU A 125 28.63 6.43 5.69
CA GLU A 125 29.46 7.35 4.92
C GLU A 125 28.71 7.98 3.72
N ARG A 126 27.88 7.20 3.02
CA ARG A 126 27.23 7.65 1.79
C ARG A 126 25.91 8.37 2.02
N PHE A 127 25.18 8.08 3.09
CA PHE A 127 23.83 8.59 3.30
C PHE A 127 23.67 9.36 4.61
N LEU A 128 24.22 8.89 5.72
CA LEU A 128 24.00 9.54 7.03
C LEU A 128 24.95 10.71 7.28
N ASP A 129 26.21 10.56 6.92
CA ASP A 129 27.24 11.61 7.13
C ASP A 129 27.29 12.59 5.93
N SER A 130 26.58 12.32 4.87
CA SER A 130 26.53 13.18 3.68
C SER A 130 25.40 14.20 3.82
N PRO A 131 25.67 15.51 3.69
CA PRO A 131 24.65 16.56 3.82
C PRO A 131 23.58 16.48 2.70
N GLN A 132 23.94 15.90 1.58
CA GLN A 132 23.04 15.66 0.45
C GLN A 132 23.59 14.57 -0.46
N PHE A 133 22.70 13.89 -1.16
CA PHE A 133 23.06 12.99 -2.25
C PHE A 133 22.18 13.25 -3.47
N THR A 134 22.73 13.09 -4.66
CA THR A 134 22.02 13.33 -5.92
C THR A 134 21.61 12.01 -6.57
N ILE A 135 20.34 11.89 -6.90
CA ILE A 135 19.80 10.76 -7.65
C ILE A 135 19.43 11.25 -9.06
N ILE A 136 20.03 10.63 -10.08
CA ILE A 136 19.68 10.90 -11.48
C ILE A 136 18.60 9.90 -11.90
N LYS A 137 17.38 10.40 -12.10
CA LYS A 137 16.27 9.62 -12.60
C LYS A 137 16.09 9.86 -14.10
N LYS A 138 16.37 8.83 -14.92
CA LYS A 138 16.02 8.89 -16.34
C LYS A 138 14.52 8.65 -16.50
N THR A 139 13.79 9.66 -16.92
CA THR A 139 12.39 9.54 -17.33
C THR A 139 12.33 9.28 -18.82
N LYS A 140 11.48 8.34 -19.25
CA LYS A 140 11.18 8.23 -20.70
C LYS A 140 10.48 9.52 -21.11
N LYS A 141 11.11 10.32 -21.95
CA LYS A 141 10.40 11.38 -22.66
C LYS A 141 9.34 10.71 -23.55
N LYS A 142 8.09 11.16 -23.40
CA LYS A 142 7.05 10.87 -24.41
C LYS A 142 7.39 11.61 -25.69
#